data_9ead4f76f5298a219e65308148c10241
#
_entry.id   9ead4f76f5298a219e65308148c10241
#
_cell.length_a   1.000
_cell.length_b   1.000
_cell.length_c   1.000
_cell.angle_alpha   90.00
_cell.angle_beta   90.00
_cell.angle_gamma   90.00
#
_symmetry.space_group_name_H-M   'P 1'
#
loop_
_entity.id
_entity.type
_entity.pdbx_description
1 polymer ?
#
loop_
_entity_poly.entity_id
_entity_poly.type
_entity_poly.pdbx_seq_one_letter_code
_entity_poly.pdbx_strand_id
1 'polypeptide(L)'
;SHLLSMLIYDGLTQAGYTNVIPMNNGLELWNLLQKYKEEGTLQQRVRCVITDIEMPQMDGHRLLKLMKDDPELKEIPVIIFSSLINEDMRRKGEMLGADAQLSKSQMSEFIQAVDSFLQ
;
A
#
# COMPACT_ATOMS: atom_id res chain seq x y z
N SER A 1 3.20 -1.80 -12.08
CA SER A 1 2.89 -2.74 -13.15
C SER A 1 1.42 -3.13 -13.12
N HIS A 2 0.79 -3.12 -14.28
CA HIS A 2 -0.62 -3.50 -14.40
C HIS A 2 -0.83 -4.97 -14.00
N LEU A 3 0.10 -5.83 -14.39
CA LEU A 3 0.02 -7.25 -14.05
C LEU A 3 0.11 -7.48 -12.54
N LEU A 4 1.02 -6.76 -11.88
CA LEU A 4 1.16 -6.86 -10.43
C LEU A 4 -0.10 -6.36 -9.72
N SER A 5 -0.68 -5.26 -10.20
CA SER A 5 -1.93 -4.72 -9.67
C SER A 5 -3.07 -5.75 -9.76
N MET A 6 -3.14 -6.46 -10.88
CA MET A 6 -4.14 -7.52 -11.05
C MET A 6 -3.92 -8.68 -10.08
N LEU A 7 -2.66 -9.07 -9.86
CA LEU A 7 -2.34 -10.13 -8.89
C LEU A 7 -2.79 -9.76 -7.48
N ILE A 8 -2.53 -8.52 -7.08
CA ILE A 8 -2.94 -8.01 -5.77
C ILE A 8 -4.47 -8.03 -5.66
N TYR A 9 -5.15 -7.49 -6.65
CA TYR A 9 -6.62 -7.41 -6.64
C TYR A 9 -7.24 -8.80 -6.56
N ASP A 10 -6.78 -9.72 -7.41
CA ASP A 10 -7.30 -11.09 -7.44
C ASP A 10 -7.01 -11.83 -6.12
N GLY A 11 -5.81 -11.68 -5.59
CA GLY A 11 -5.44 -12.31 -4.33
C GLY A 11 -6.31 -11.84 -3.17
N LEU A 12 -6.54 -10.55 -3.09
CA LEU A 12 -7.38 -9.97 -2.03
C LEU A 12 -8.84 -10.39 -2.20
N THR A 13 -9.34 -10.38 -3.44
CA THR A 13 -10.72 -10.79 -3.73
C THR A 13 -10.93 -12.25 -3.35
N GLN A 14 -10.01 -13.13 -3.69
CA GLN A 14 -10.09 -14.55 -3.33
C GLN A 14 -10.02 -14.76 -1.82
N ALA A 15 -9.32 -13.88 -1.10
CA ALA A 15 -9.25 -13.94 0.35
C ALA A 15 -10.49 -13.37 1.05
N GLY A 16 -11.47 -12.86 0.28
CA GLY A 16 -12.73 -12.37 0.82
C GLY A 16 -12.84 -10.86 0.98
N TYR A 17 -11.83 -10.11 0.56
CA TYR A 17 -11.88 -8.64 0.62
C TYR A 17 -12.67 -8.09 -0.55
N THR A 18 -13.72 -7.34 -0.28
CA THR A 18 -14.66 -6.86 -1.30
C THR A 18 -14.53 -5.36 -1.58
N ASN A 19 -13.82 -4.64 -0.72
CA ASN A 19 -13.72 -3.18 -0.84
C ASN A 19 -12.28 -2.79 -1.18
N VAL A 20 -11.82 -3.27 -2.33
CA VAL A 20 -10.47 -3.00 -2.83
C VAL A 20 -10.57 -2.00 -3.96
N ILE A 21 -9.85 -0.89 -3.84
CA ILE A 21 -9.88 0.19 -4.83
C ILE A 21 -8.53 0.26 -5.55
N PRO A 22 -8.43 -0.24 -6.78
CA PRO A 22 -7.20 -0.14 -7.56
C PRO A 22 -6.95 1.30 -7.99
N MET A 23 -5.68 1.73 -7.92
CA MET A 23 -5.27 3.04 -8.38
C MET A 23 -4.19 2.88 -9.45
N ASN A 24 -4.13 3.83 -10.37
CA ASN A 24 -3.23 3.74 -11.52
C ASN A 24 -1.80 4.20 -11.19
N ASN A 25 -1.64 5.08 -10.22
CA ASN A 25 -0.31 5.58 -9.83
C ASN A 25 -0.35 6.16 -8.42
N GLY A 26 0.85 6.48 -7.91
CA GLY A 26 0.97 6.96 -6.54
C GLY A 26 0.36 8.33 -6.32
N LEU A 27 0.39 9.19 -7.34
CA LEU A 27 -0.20 10.53 -7.22
C LEU A 27 -1.73 10.46 -7.09
N GLU A 28 -2.37 9.61 -7.88
CA GLU A 28 -3.83 9.41 -7.75
C GLU A 28 -4.19 8.90 -6.36
N LEU A 29 -3.41 7.96 -5.84
CA LEU A 29 -3.65 7.44 -4.49
C LEU A 29 -3.47 8.54 -3.45
N TRP A 30 -2.39 9.31 -3.55
CA TRP A 30 -2.14 10.42 -2.64
C TRP A 30 -3.31 11.42 -2.65
N ASN A 31 -3.78 11.78 -3.86
CA ASN A 31 -4.89 12.72 -4.00
C ASN A 31 -6.18 12.18 -3.40
N LEU A 32 -6.45 10.88 -3.54
CA LEU A 32 -7.61 10.26 -2.92
C LEU A 32 -7.52 10.30 -1.40
N LEU A 33 -6.35 10.03 -0.84
CA LEU A 33 -6.14 10.10 0.61
C LEU A 33 -6.37 11.52 1.12
N GLN A 34 -5.89 12.54 0.39
CA GLN A 34 -6.11 13.94 0.75
C GLN A 34 -7.59 14.29 0.71
N LYS A 35 -8.32 13.80 -0.28
CA LYS A 35 -9.76 14.03 -0.39
C LYS A 35 -10.50 13.45 0.82
N TYR A 36 -10.22 12.23 1.18
CA TYR A 36 -10.87 11.60 2.34
C TYR A 36 -10.51 12.31 3.65
N LYS A 37 -9.29 12.79 3.75
CA LYS A 37 -8.84 13.56 4.91
C LYS A 37 -9.61 14.87 5.02
N GLU A 38 -9.77 15.61 3.91
CA GLU A 38 -10.53 16.85 3.86
C GLU A 38 -12.01 16.64 4.20
N GLU A 39 -12.56 15.52 3.76
CA GLU A 39 -13.97 15.18 4.05
C GLU A 39 -14.18 14.65 5.46
N GLY A 40 -13.10 14.38 6.19
CA GLY A 40 -13.19 13.79 7.51
C GLY A 40 -13.63 12.34 7.53
N THR A 41 -13.46 11.62 6.41
CA THR A 41 -13.92 10.23 6.27
C THR A 41 -12.77 9.22 6.16
N LEU A 42 -11.54 9.66 6.35
CA LEU A 42 -10.36 8.83 6.13
C LEU A 42 -10.40 7.52 6.92
N GLN A 43 -10.71 7.59 8.21
CA GLN A 43 -10.69 6.43 9.09
C GLN A 43 -11.75 5.39 8.72
N GLN A 44 -12.87 5.83 8.17
CA GLN A 44 -13.95 4.93 7.75
C GLN A 44 -13.68 4.32 6.39
N ARG A 45 -12.87 4.97 5.54
CA ARG A 45 -12.70 4.57 4.15
C ARG A 45 -11.42 3.80 3.87
N VAL A 46 -10.35 4.03 4.64
CA VAL A 46 -9.04 3.42 4.34
C VAL A 46 -8.51 2.70 5.58
N ARG A 47 -8.34 1.39 5.45
CA ARG A 47 -7.83 0.55 6.52
C ARG A 47 -6.39 0.13 6.27
N CYS A 48 -5.95 0.14 5.00
CA CYS A 48 -4.62 -0.29 4.62
C CYS A 48 -4.30 0.25 3.23
N VAL A 49 -3.05 0.57 2.98
CA VAL A 49 -2.56 0.98 1.66
C VAL A 49 -1.54 -0.05 1.20
N ILE A 50 -1.69 -0.51 -0.03
CA ILE A 50 -0.75 -1.43 -0.66
C ILE A 50 -0.16 -0.71 -1.86
N THR A 51 1.16 -0.64 -1.92
CA THR A 51 1.83 0.09 -3.00
C THR A 51 3.01 -0.71 -3.56
N ASP A 52 3.21 -0.58 -4.87
CA ASP A 52 4.46 -1.00 -5.51
C ASP A 52 5.52 0.08 -5.26
N ILE A 53 6.77 -0.25 -5.49
CA ILE A 53 7.88 0.71 -5.39
C ILE A 53 7.93 1.56 -6.66
N GLU A 54 7.90 0.92 -7.83
CA GLU A 54 8.01 1.61 -9.11
C GLU A 54 6.62 1.95 -9.66
N MET A 55 6.26 3.21 -9.57
CA MET A 55 4.99 3.72 -10.09
C MET A 55 5.23 5.06 -10.78
N PRO A 56 4.47 5.34 -11.87
CA PRO A 56 4.53 6.67 -12.48
C PRO A 56 4.01 7.76 -11.53
N GLN A 57 4.44 8.97 -11.74
CA GLN A 57 4.04 10.19 -11.03
C GLN A 57 4.58 10.27 -9.61
N MET A 58 4.38 9.24 -8.79
CA MET A 58 4.88 9.21 -7.43
C MET A 58 5.20 7.76 -7.06
N ASP A 59 6.47 7.44 -6.78
CA ASP A 59 6.85 6.08 -6.44
C ASP A 59 6.43 5.69 -5.03
N GLY A 60 6.51 4.39 -4.73
CA GLY A 60 6.02 3.85 -3.46
C GLY A 60 6.77 4.34 -2.24
N HIS A 61 8.09 4.55 -2.34
CA HIS A 61 8.87 5.07 -1.22
C HIS A 61 8.50 6.51 -0.91
N ARG A 62 8.25 7.32 -1.95
CA ARG A 62 7.82 8.71 -1.75
C ARG A 62 6.44 8.76 -1.12
N LEU A 63 5.51 7.96 -1.61
CA LEU A 63 4.17 7.88 -1.04
C LEU A 63 4.24 7.49 0.44
N LEU A 64 5.04 6.47 0.75
CA LEU A 64 5.25 6.01 2.12
C LEU A 64 5.75 7.14 3.02
N LYS A 65 6.78 7.85 2.56
CA LYS A 65 7.33 8.96 3.34
C LYS A 65 6.28 10.03 3.60
N LEU A 66 5.55 10.44 2.58
CA LEU A 66 4.51 11.46 2.73
C LEU A 66 3.42 11.02 3.68
N MET A 67 3.02 9.75 3.64
CA MET A 67 2.01 9.24 4.55
C MET A 67 2.52 9.19 5.98
N LYS A 68 3.73 8.71 6.21
CA LYS A 68 4.27 8.59 7.57
C LYS A 68 4.62 9.94 8.19
N ASP A 69 4.82 10.97 7.37
CA ASP A 69 5.04 12.34 7.86
C ASP A 69 3.73 13.07 8.16
N ASP A 70 2.58 12.53 7.78
CA ASP A 70 1.28 13.15 7.99
C ASP A 70 0.62 12.65 9.27
N PRO A 71 0.21 13.54 10.19
CA PRO A 71 -0.36 13.12 11.48
C PRO A 71 -1.59 12.22 11.39
N GLU A 72 -2.39 12.36 10.33
CA GLU A 72 -3.59 11.54 10.16
C GLU A 72 -3.31 10.26 9.37
N LEU A 73 -2.41 10.33 8.38
CA LEU A 73 -2.12 9.19 7.51
C LEU A 73 -1.13 8.20 8.12
N LYS A 74 -0.28 8.65 9.05
CA LYS A 74 0.80 7.82 9.60
C LYS A 74 0.29 6.56 10.31
N GLU A 75 -0.95 6.57 10.78
CA GLU A 75 -1.54 5.43 11.48
C GLU A 75 -2.05 4.35 10.53
N ILE A 76 -2.21 4.65 9.25
CA ILE A 76 -2.68 3.68 8.27
C ILE A 76 -1.53 2.74 7.90
N PRO A 77 -1.72 1.42 8.03
CA PRO A 77 -0.68 0.47 7.62
C PRO A 77 -0.37 0.58 6.13
N VAL A 78 0.92 0.56 5.78
CA VAL A 78 1.37 0.59 4.40
C VAL A 78 2.19 -0.67 4.13
N ILE A 79 1.75 -1.44 3.16
CA ILE A 79 2.43 -2.65 2.71
C ILE A 79 3.05 -2.38 1.35
N ILE A 80 4.35 -2.60 1.23
CA ILE A 80 5.02 -2.58 -0.07
C ILE A 80 4.94 -3.98 -0.65
N PHE A 81 4.40 -4.07 -1.86
CA PHE A 81 4.31 -5.32 -2.60
C PHE A 81 4.89 -5.09 -3.99
N SER A 82 5.98 -5.75 -4.31
CA SER A 82 6.73 -5.48 -5.53
C SER A 82 7.15 -6.76 -6.24
N SER A 83 7.44 -6.65 -7.53
CA SER A 83 7.93 -7.80 -8.30
C SER A 83 9.24 -8.33 -7.74
N LEU A 84 10.10 -7.42 -7.28
CA LEU A 84 11.40 -7.77 -6.71
C LEU A 84 11.80 -6.71 -5.70
N ILE A 85 12.28 -7.14 -4.54
CA ILE A 85 12.79 -6.25 -3.51
C ILE A 85 14.22 -6.65 -3.20
N ASN A 86 15.19 -5.78 -3.51
CA ASN A 86 16.58 -6.01 -3.13
C ASN A 86 16.84 -5.48 -1.72
N GLU A 87 18.03 -5.72 -1.20
CA GLU A 87 18.39 -5.36 0.17
C GLU A 87 18.34 -3.84 0.40
N ASP A 88 18.81 -3.05 -0.57
CA ASP A 88 18.79 -1.59 -0.45
C ASP A 88 17.36 -1.05 -0.40
N MET A 89 16.48 -1.56 -1.25
CA MET A 89 15.06 -1.21 -1.25
C MET A 89 14.40 -1.58 0.07
N ARG A 90 14.71 -2.76 0.60
CA ARG A 90 14.16 -3.23 1.87
C ARG A 90 14.56 -2.33 3.02
N ARG A 91 15.84 -1.97 3.08
CA ARG A 91 16.33 -1.06 4.13
C ARG A 91 15.68 0.31 4.03
N LYS A 92 15.54 0.83 2.81
CA LYS A 92 14.88 2.12 2.60
C LYS A 92 13.42 2.09 3.06
N GLY A 93 12.69 1.03 2.70
CA GLY A 93 11.31 0.87 3.14
C GLY A 93 11.18 0.78 4.65
N GLU A 94 12.06 0.04 5.31
CA GLU A 94 12.07 -0.06 6.77
C GLU A 94 12.33 1.30 7.42
N MET A 95 13.32 2.03 6.93
CA MET A 95 13.63 3.36 7.46
C MET A 95 12.48 4.35 7.29
N LEU A 96 11.73 4.22 6.22
CA LEU A 96 10.58 5.09 5.96
C LEU A 96 9.31 4.66 6.69
N GLY A 97 9.34 3.49 7.34
CA GLY A 97 8.23 3.05 8.18
C GLY A 97 7.22 2.12 7.52
N ALA A 98 7.62 1.38 6.48
CA ALA A 98 6.73 0.38 5.89
C ALA A 98 6.34 -0.66 6.96
N ASP A 99 5.06 -1.00 7.00
CA ASP A 99 4.56 -1.96 7.97
C ASP A 99 4.82 -3.40 7.54
N ALA A 100 4.92 -3.63 6.23
CA ALA A 100 5.38 -4.91 5.68
C ALA A 100 5.93 -4.68 4.27
N GLN A 101 6.82 -5.57 3.85
CA GLN A 101 7.41 -5.51 2.52
C GLN A 101 7.51 -6.92 1.97
N LEU A 102 6.84 -7.18 0.85
CA LEU A 102 6.71 -8.51 0.28
C LEU A 102 6.86 -8.47 -1.23
N SER A 103 7.43 -9.53 -1.79
CA SER A 103 7.53 -9.68 -3.24
C SER A 103 6.42 -10.57 -3.77
N LYS A 104 6.24 -10.60 -5.08
CA LYS A 104 5.14 -11.34 -5.71
C LYS A 104 5.21 -12.85 -5.46
N SER A 105 6.37 -13.39 -5.09
CA SER A 105 6.51 -14.81 -4.75
C SER A 105 5.99 -15.11 -3.34
N GLN A 106 5.61 -14.09 -2.57
CA GLN A 106 5.17 -14.20 -1.19
C GLN A 106 3.69 -13.85 -1.03
N MET A 107 2.85 -14.30 -1.96
CA MET A 107 1.42 -13.95 -1.93
C MET A 107 0.74 -14.41 -0.64
N SER A 108 1.05 -15.60 -0.13
CA SER A 108 0.40 -16.06 1.10
C SER A 108 0.83 -15.23 2.31
N GLU A 109 2.10 -14.85 2.41
CA GLU A 109 2.58 -13.95 3.45
C GLU A 109 1.93 -12.57 3.33
N PHE A 110 1.73 -12.10 2.09
CA PHE A 110 1.04 -10.84 1.83
C PHE A 110 -0.39 -10.86 2.37
N ILE A 111 -1.15 -11.91 2.07
CA ILE A 111 -2.53 -12.04 2.58
C ILE A 111 -2.53 -12.12 4.11
N GLN A 112 -1.59 -12.86 4.71
CA GLN A 112 -1.47 -12.92 6.17
C GLN A 112 -1.19 -11.53 6.76
N ALA A 113 -0.33 -10.74 6.11
CA ALA A 113 -0.04 -9.37 6.57
C ALA A 113 -1.30 -8.50 6.52
N VAL A 114 -2.05 -8.55 5.41
CA VAL A 114 -3.30 -7.80 5.29
C VAL A 114 -4.27 -8.22 6.40
N ASP A 115 -4.43 -9.52 6.60
CA ASP A 115 -5.32 -10.04 7.65
C ASP A 115 -4.91 -9.50 9.02
N SER A 116 -3.60 -9.47 9.32
CA SER A 116 -3.12 -9.02 10.63
C SER A 116 -3.40 -7.55 10.86
N PHE A 117 -3.37 -6.71 9.82
CA PHE A 117 -3.62 -5.28 9.96
C PHE A 117 -5.11 -4.93 9.97
N LEU A 118 -5.95 -5.78 9.40
CA LEU A 118 -7.38 -5.48 9.27
C LEU A 118 -8.27 -6.19 10.28
N GLN A 119 -7.68 -7.03 11.11
CA GLN A 119 -8.45 -7.78 12.12
C GLN A 119 -8.14 -7.38 13.55
#